data_085c7266e13054f3c6a22ce8e4fded77
#
_entry.id   085c7266e13054f3c6a22ce8e4fded77
#
_cell.length_a   1.000
_cell.length_b   1.000
_cell.length_c   1.000
_cell.angle_alpha   90.00
_cell.angle_beta   90.00
_cell.angle_gamma   90.00
#
_symmetry.space_group_name_H-M   'P 1'
#
loop_
_entity.id
_entity.type
_entity.pdbx_description
1 polymer ?
#
loop_
_entity_poly.entity_id
_entity_poly.type
_entity_poly.pdbx_seq_one_letter_code
_entity_poly.pdbx_strand_id
1 'polypeptide(L)'
;MYIREAINDYKHWLSATGDSSDDDDTSLQAIYNRLITSRATVLKQTLAEGKRLSEEVYQTIPCIELEEVDRVECPSIPASGCYWLKSTCPIPEYITLQSISQHLGAGYSYVRWDKIKEKTGGRLKSAARERFYSLRTLKDKVYLYIYNDDFIKNITLTGIFQDPIKAAQFCEDDTDAICMPMDVVSFHTPQNLMDTISKLTWDITMRARQAARLKILNNDNPVDQVSTTPKQ
;
A
#
# COMPACT_ATOMS: atom_id res chain seq x y z
N MET A 1 1.76 -18.27 2.54
CA MET A 1 0.28 -18.42 2.43
C MET A 1 -0.20 -17.58 1.28
N TYR A 2 -1.02 -18.12 0.41
CA TYR A 2 -1.64 -17.38 -0.70
C TYR A 2 -2.87 -16.62 -0.23
N ILE A 3 -3.25 -15.59 -0.98
CA ILE A 3 -4.40 -14.72 -0.61
C ILE A 3 -5.69 -15.54 -0.51
N ARG A 4 -5.92 -16.50 -1.41
CA ARG A 4 -7.10 -17.36 -1.37
C ARG A 4 -7.14 -18.25 -0.14
N GLU A 5 -6.00 -18.77 0.29
CA GLU A 5 -5.90 -19.53 1.53
C GLU A 5 -6.27 -18.66 2.74
N ALA A 6 -5.75 -17.42 2.82
CA ALA A 6 -6.08 -16.48 3.88
C ALA A 6 -7.59 -16.16 3.94
N ILE A 7 -8.23 -16.02 2.78
CA ILE A 7 -9.68 -15.79 2.70
C ILE A 7 -10.45 -17.05 3.17
N ASN A 8 -10.02 -18.24 2.76
CA ASN A 8 -10.66 -19.49 3.16
C ASN A 8 -10.50 -19.74 4.66
N ASP A 9 -9.31 -19.54 5.21
CA ASP A 9 -9.06 -19.65 6.65
C ASP A 9 -9.96 -18.70 7.44
N TYR A 10 -10.11 -17.46 6.96
CA TYR A 10 -11.01 -16.50 7.58
C TYR A 10 -12.48 -16.95 7.49
N LYS A 11 -12.93 -17.51 6.36
CA LYS A 11 -14.28 -18.09 6.22
C LYS A 11 -14.52 -19.25 7.18
N HIS A 12 -13.56 -20.16 7.28
CA HIS A 12 -13.63 -21.29 8.21
C HIS A 12 -13.73 -20.79 9.66
N TRP A 13 -12.95 -19.78 10.00
CA TRP A 13 -13.01 -19.18 11.31
C TRP A 13 -14.38 -18.53 11.60
N LEU A 14 -14.98 -17.81 10.63
CA LEU A 14 -16.33 -17.27 10.73
C LEU A 14 -17.38 -18.37 10.94
N SER A 15 -17.29 -19.47 10.21
CA SER A 15 -18.21 -20.63 10.33
C SER A 15 -18.12 -21.25 11.73
N ALA A 16 -16.91 -21.38 12.27
CA ALA A 16 -16.67 -21.97 13.59
C ALA A 16 -17.23 -21.08 14.73
N THR A 17 -17.35 -19.77 14.53
CA THR A 17 -17.93 -18.84 15.53
C THR A 17 -19.47 -18.80 15.51
N GLY A 18 -20.12 -19.57 14.61
CA GLY A 18 -21.58 -19.67 14.51
C GLY A 18 -22.28 -18.46 13.89
N ASP A 19 -21.50 -17.47 13.41
CA ASP A 19 -22.02 -16.21 12.84
C ASP A 19 -22.21 -16.23 11.32
N SER A 20 -21.88 -17.35 10.67
CA SER A 20 -22.15 -17.52 9.24
C SER A 20 -23.54 -18.06 9.03
N SER A 21 -24.46 -17.23 8.62
CA SER A 21 -25.69 -17.69 7.97
C SER A 21 -25.35 -18.09 6.53
N ASP A 22 -25.99 -19.15 6.00
CA ASP A 22 -25.83 -19.58 4.61
C ASP A 22 -26.20 -18.48 3.61
N ASP A 23 -26.90 -17.43 4.06
CA ASP A 23 -27.30 -16.24 3.28
C ASP A 23 -26.23 -15.12 3.30
N ASP A 24 -25.02 -15.38 3.78
CA ASP A 24 -24.00 -14.33 3.87
C ASP A 24 -23.28 -14.16 2.51
N ASP A 25 -23.93 -13.42 1.62
CA ASP A 25 -23.46 -13.03 0.27
C ASP A 25 -22.26 -12.07 0.31
N THR A 26 -21.38 -12.19 1.33
CA THR A 26 -20.19 -11.35 1.40
C THR A 26 -19.22 -11.77 0.29
N SER A 27 -19.08 -10.92 -0.72
CA SER A 27 -18.20 -11.20 -1.85
C SER A 27 -16.75 -11.42 -1.41
N LEU A 28 -16.02 -12.30 -2.11
CA LEU A 28 -14.60 -12.57 -1.87
C LEU A 28 -13.77 -11.28 -1.85
N GLN A 29 -14.13 -10.33 -2.72
CA GLN A 29 -13.49 -9.03 -2.80
C GLN A 29 -13.71 -8.19 -1.54
N ALA A 30 -14.91 -8.23 -0.95
CA ALA A 30 -15.20 -7.51 0.29
C ALA A 30 -14.41 -8.10 1.48
N ILE A 31 -14.30 -9.42 1.55
CA ILE A 31 -13.47 -10.11 2.55
C ILE A 31 -12.00 -9.73 2.36
N TYR A 32 -11.50 -9.79 1.13
CA TYR A 32 -10.14 -9.40 0.80
C TYR A 32 -9.84 -7.96 1.25
N ASN A 33 -10.68 -7.00 0.88
CA ASN A 33 -10.49 -5.59 1.23
C ASN A 33 -10.44 -5.38 2.76
N ARG A 34 -11.22 -6.12 3.54
CA ARG A 34 -11.16 -6.08 5.00
C ARG A 34 -9.88 -6.70 5.55
N LEU A 35 -9.46 -7.84 5.00
CA LEU A 35 -8.22 -8.51 5.38
C LEU A 35 -6.99 -7.64 5.13
N ILE A 36 -6.87 -6.99 3.96
CA ILE A 36 -5.74 -6.10 3.67
C ILE A 36 -5.73 -4.87 4.58
N THR A 37 -6.90 -4.30 4.91
CA THR A 37 -7.01 -3.17 5.84
C THR A 37 -6.55 -3.58 7.25
N SER A 38 -7.02 -4.72 7.73
CA SER A 38 -6.61 -5.26 9.04
C SER A 38 -5.13 -5.60 9.07
N ARG A 39 -4.61 -6.23 7.99
CA ARG A 39 -3.18 -6.51 7.83
C ARG A 39 -2.36 -5.23 7.91
N ALA A 40 -2.73 -4.21 7.14
CA ALA A 40 -2.02 -2.94 7.15
C ALA A 40 -2.01 -2.30 8.53
N THR A 41 -3.12 -2.37 9.27
CA THR A 41 -3.24 -1.84 10.63
C THR A 41 -2.33 -2.58 11.60
N VAL A 42 -2.35 -3.91 11.60
CA VAL A 42 -1.51 -4.74 12.48
C VAL A 42 -0.02 -4.52 12.19
N LEU A 43 0.36 -4.47 10.90
CA LEU A 43 1.76 -4.22 10.53
C LEU A 43 2.24 -2.82 10.93
N LYS A 44 1.41 -1.79 10.76
CA LYS A 44 1.73 -0.42 11.22
C LYS A 44 1.89 -0.36 12.73
N GLN A 45 1.02 -1.04 13.48
CA GLN A 45 1.14 -1.11 14.96
C GLN A 45 2.42 -1.82 15.39
N THR A 46 2.72 -2.97 14.78
CA THR A 46 3.93 -3.75 15.07
C THR A 46 5.21 -2.93 14.83
N LEU A 47 5.24 -2.16 13.73
CA LEU A 47 6.35 -1.25 13.44
C LEU A 47 6.42 -0.09 14.42
N ALA A 48 5.28 0.50 14.82
CA ALA A 48 5.23 1.59 15.79
C ALA A 48 5.71 1.15 17.19
N GLU A 49 5.50 -0.12 17.55
CA GLU A 49 6.02 -0.73 18.78
C GLU A 49 7.52 -1.04 18.69
N GLY A 50 8.18 -0.77 17.56
CA GLY A 50 9.60 -1.06 17.37
C GLY A 50 9.93 -2.54 17.21
N LYS A 51 8.92 -3.40 17.02
CA LYS A 51 9.13 -4.84 16.79
C LYS A 51 9.65 -5.09 15.37
N ARG A 52 10.57 -6.03 15.26
CA ARG A 52 11.06 -6.48 13.94
C ARG A 52 10.01 -7.37 13.29
N LEU A 53 9.77 -7.11 12.02
CA LEU A 53 8.94 -7.96 11.16
C LEU A 53 9.81 -9.04 10.52
N SER A 54 9.24 -10.21 10.28
CA SER A 54 9.91 -11.30 9.55
C SER A 54 10.11 -10.92 8.08
N GLU A 55 11.06 -11.56 7.42
CA GLU A 55 11.34 -11.31 6.00
C GLU A 55 10.17 -11.65 5.09
N GLU A 56 9.29 -12.56 5.51
CA GLU A 56 8.10 -12.98 4.76
C GLU A 56 7.09 -11.83 4.51
N VAL A 57 7.15 -10.76 5.30
CA VAL A 57 6.26 -9.59 5.15
C VAL A 57 6.66 -8.72 3.97
N TYR A 58 7.95 -8.76 3.61
CA TYR A 58 8.47 -7.92 2.55
C TYR A 58 8.16 -8.52 1.18
N GLN A 59 7.83 -7.64 0.26
CA GLN A 59 7.58 -7.96 -1.13
C GLN A 59 8.56 -7.17 -2.00
N THR A 60 9.07 -7.81 -3.04
CA THR A 60 10.00 -7.20 -3.98
C THR A 60 9.31 -6.95 -5.31
N ILE A 61 9.36 -5.72 -5.77
CA ILE A 61 8.95 -5.32 -7.12
C ILE A 61 10.23 -5.23 -7.97
N PRO A 62 10.46 -6.15 -8.87
CA PRO A 62 11.61 -6.11 -9.76
C PRO A 62 11.34 -5.17 -10.95
N CYS A 63 12.41 -4.73 -11.59
CA CYS A 63 12.37 -4.09 -12.92
C CYS A 63 11.47 -2.85 -13.02
N ILE A 64 11.46 -1.98 -12.00
CA ILE A 64 10.80 -0.69 -12.09
C ILE A 64 11.53 0.15 -13.13
N GLU A 65 10.85 0.47 -14.23
CA GLU A 65 11.39 1.30 -15.29
C GLU A 65 11.51 2.76 -14.85
N LEU A 66 12.58 3.40 -15.34
CA LEU A 66 12.91 4.78 -15.06
C LEU A 66 12.97 5.58 -16.35
N GLU A 67 12.44 6.80 -16.30
CA GLU A 67 12.50 7.80 -17.37
C GLU A 67 13.27 9.04 -16.90
N GLU A 68 13.79 9.81 -17.84
CA GLU A 68 14.43 11.09 -17.55
C GLU A 68 13.40 12.11 -17.08
N VAL A 69 13.74 12.82 -16.00
CA VAL A 69 12.86 13.87 -15.46
C VAL A 69 12.90 15.10 -16.34
N ASP A 70 11.71 15.59 -16.70
CA ASP A 70 11.58 16.85 -17.43
C ASP A 70 12.23 18.02 -16.67
N ARG A 71 12.85 18.96 -17.39
CA ARG A 71 13.52 20.13 -16.78
C ARG A 71 12.62 20.90 -15.82
N VAL A 72 11.32 20.96 -16.09
CA VAL A 72 10.32 21.66 -15.27
C VAL A 72 10.12 20.96 -13.91
N GLU A 73 10.24 19.63 -13.87
CA GLU A 73 10.07 18.82 -12.66
C GLU A 73 11.38 18.61 -11.88
N CYS A 74 12.50 18.99 -12.48
CA CYS A 74 13.80 18.76 -11.87
C CYS A 74 13.98 19.58 -10.58
N PRO A 75 14.28 18.95 -9.44
CA PRO A 75 14.36 19.63 -8.13
C PRO A 75 15.55 20.58 -8.01
N SER A 76 16.60 20.31 -8.77
CA SER A 76 17.78 21.18 -8.87
C SER A 76 18.35 21.07 -10.27
N ILE A 77 18.50 22.19 -10.95
CA ILE A 77 19.15 22.26 -12.27
C ILE A 77 20.56 22.80 -12.04
N PRO A 78 21.60 21.94 -11.94
CA PRO A 78 22.97 22.42 -12.06
C PRO A 78 23.18 22.88 -13.50
N ALA A 79 24.20 23.72 -13.74
CA ALA A 79 24.53 24.25 -15.05
C ALA A 79 24.72 23.15 -16.13
N SER A 80 24.99 21.91 -15.71
CA SER A 80 25.24 20.74 -16.55
C SER A 80 24.00 19.91 -16.92
N GLY A 81 22.81 20.19 -16.39
CA GLY A 81 21.57 19.45 -16.71
C GLY A 81 20.86 18.84 -15.52
N CYS A 82 19.77 18.13 -15.79
CA CYS A 82 19.04 17.37 -14.76
C CYS A 82 19.54 15.92 -14.73
N TYR A 83 19.99 15.48 -13.56
CA TYR A 83 20.52 14.12 -13.34
C TYR A 83 19.52 13.27 -12.52
N TRP A 84 18.24 13.50 -12.73
CA TRP A 84 17.19 12.77 -12.05
C TRP A 84 16.46 11.85 -13.01
N LEU A 85 16.25 10.63 -12.54
CA LEU A 85 15.38 9.66 -13.16
C LEU A 85 14.14 9.50 -12.30
N LYS A 86 12.98 9.26 -12.89
CA LYS A 86 11.71 9.08 -12.26
C LYS A 86 11.11 7.74 -12.66
N SER A 87 10.39 7.05 -11.75
CA SER A 87 9.65 5.85 -12.12
C SER A 87 8.54 6.19 -13.13
N THR A 88 8.42 5.41 -14.20
CA THR A 88 7.36 5.56 -15.21
C THR A 88 5.98 5.39 -14.59
N CYS A 89 5.83 4.41 -13.69
CA CYS A 89 4.60 4.17 -12.94
C CYS A 89 4.69 4.66 -11.50
N PRO A 90 3.55 5.08 -10.91
CA PRO A 90 3.49 5.45 -9.50
C PRO A 90 3.69 4.21 -8.61
N ILE A 91 4.49 4.36 -7.58
CA ILE A 91 4.73 3.30 -6.59
C ILE A 91 3.41 2.95 -5.87
N PRO A 92 3.07 1.66 -5.70
CA PRO A 92 1.90 1.24 -4.94
C PRO A 92 1.95 1.76 -3.50
N GLU A 93 0.79 1.93 -2.88
CA GLU A 93 0.72 2.33 -1.47
C GLU A 93 1.54 1.38 -0.59
N TYR A 94 2.48 1.96 0.16
CA TYR A 94 3.39 1.19 1.00
C TYR A 94 3.26 1.59 2.49
N ILE A 95 3.58 0.65 3.37
CA ILE A 95 3.70 0.87 4.81
C ILE A 95 5.11 1.34 5.13
N THR A 96 6.11 0.65 4.60
CA THR A 96 7.53 1.00 4.70
C THR A 96 8.31 0.47 3.52
N LEU A 97 9.37 1.17 3.15
CA LEU A 97 10.34 0.71 2.15
C LEU A 97 11.60 0.25 2.88
N GLN A 98 12.10 -0.91 2.51
CA GLN A 98 13.30 -1.50 3.10
C GLN A 98 14.55 -1.13 2.30
N SER A 99 14.50 -1.35 0.99
CA SER A 99 15.64 -1.09 0.12
C SER A 99 15.23 -0.75 -1.30
N ILE A 100 16.05 0.06 -1.93
CA ILE A 100 16.01 0.33 -3.37
C ILE A 100 17.42 0.07 -3.88
N SER A 101 17.53 -0.77 -4.90
CA SER A 101 18.82 -1.18 -5.45
C SER A 101 18.75 -1.41 -6.94
N GLN A 102 19.88 -1.39 -7.59
CA GLN A 102 20.04 -2.00 -8.92
C GLN A 102 19.93 -3.52 -8.80
N HIS A 103 19.59 -4.19 -9.88
CA HIS A 103 19.42 -5.65 -9.91
C HIS A 103 20.59 -6.46 -9.31
N LEU A 104 21.81 -5.97 -9.39
CA LEU A 104 23.03 -6.59 -8.83
C LEU A 104 23.97 -5.55 -8.21
N GLY A 105 23.47 -4.40 -7.83
CA GLY A 105 24.29 -3.26 -7.45
C GLY A 105 24.08 -2.74 -6.03
N ALA A 106 24.79 -1.67 -5.73
CA ALA A 106 24.69 -0.96 -4.46
C ALA A 106 23.28 -0.35 -4.27
N GLY A 107 22.82 -0.33 -3.02
CA GLY A 107 21.58 0.32 -2.66
C GLY A 107 21.67 1.84 -2.73
N TYR A 108 20.50 2.47 -2.78
CA TYR A 108 20.33 3.91 -2.74
C TYR A 108 19.97 4.37 -1.33
N SER A 109 20.49 5.52 -0.92
CA SER A 109 20.16 6.14 0.35
C SER A 109 18.93 7.05 0.20
N TYR A 110 18.00 7.01 1.17
CA TYR A 110 16.83 7.90 1.17
C TYR A 110 17.21 9.34 1.52
N VAL A 111 16.72 10.29 0.72
CA VAL A 111 16.80 11.73 1.00
C VAL A 111 15.41 12.34 0.84
N ARG A 112 14.97 13.10 1.82
CA ARG A 112 13.69 13.83 1.72
C ARG A 112 13.75 14.84 0.58
N TRP A 113 12.65 14.99 -0.15
CA TRP A 113 12.55 15.89 -1.31
C TRP A 113 12.93 17.34 -0.98
N ASP A 114 12.52 17.84 0.19
CA ASP A 114 12.83 19.20 0.66
C ASP A 114 14.32 19.41 0.98
N LYS A 115 15.06 18.33 1.27
CA LYS A 115 16.50 18.35 1.61
C LYS A 115 17.44 18.12 0.44
N ILE A 116 16.90 17.85 -0.74
CA ILE A 116 17.70 17.58 -1.94
C ILE A 116 18.67 18.72 -2.26
N LYS A 117 18.20 19.97 -2.20
CA LYS A 117 19.03 21.15 -2.49
C LYS A 117 20.24 21.28 -1.56
N GLU A 118 20.10 20.88 -0.31
CA GLU A 118 21.18 20.88 0.66
C GLU A 118 22.23 19.81 0.34
N LYS A 119 21.78 18.63 -0.11
CA LYS A 119 22.66 17.53 -0.51
C LYS A 119 23.37 17.80 -1.85
N THR A 120 22.69 18.37 -2.83
CA THR A 120 23.24 18.61 -4.19
C THR A 120 24.01 19.93 -4.30
N GLY A 121 23.68 20.93 -3.47
CA GLY A 121 24.31 22.27 -3.49
C GLY A 121 25.59 22.38 -2.65
N GLY A 122 25.95 21.35 -1.91
CA GLY A 122 27.14 21.36 -1.05
C GLY A 122 28.46 21.34 -1.84
N ARG A 123 29.43 22.18 -1.44
CA ARG A 123 30.77 22.27 -2.04
C ARG A 123 31.62 20.98 -1.91
N LEU A 124 31.09 19.94 -1.27
CA LEU A 124 31.80 18.69 -1.04
C LEU A 124 31.71 17.79 -2.28
N LYS A 125 32.79 17.73 -3.03
CA LYS A 125 32.95 16.82 -4.20
C LYS A 125 32.70 15.33 -3.87
N SER A 126 32.66 14.94 -2.59
CA SER A 126 32.33 13.58 -2.15
C SER A 126 30.85 13.23 -2.37
N ALA A 127 29.94 14.20 -2.26
CA ALA A 127 28.51 13.99 -2.51
C ALA A 127 28.19 13.68 -3.98
N ALA A 128 29.06 14.02 -4.92
CA ALA A 128 28.90 13.73 -6.34
C ALA A 128 28.91 12.23 -6.68
N ARG A 129 29.28 11.35 -5.73
CA ARG A 129 29.27 9.88 -5.91
C ARG A 129 28.19 9.18 -5.08
N GLU A 130 27.49 9.89 -4.21
CA GLU A 130 26.42 9.28 -3.43
C GLU A 130 25.17 9.10 -4.32
N ARG A 131 24.74 7.85 -4.40
CA ARG A 131 23.47 7.48 -5.05
C ARG A 131 22.37 7.60 -4.02
N PHE A 132 21.38 8.40 -4.31
CA PHE A 132 20.24 8.54 -3.43
C PHE A 132 18.90 8.58 -4.18
N TYR A 133 17.86 8.29 -3.45
CA TYR A 133 16.51 8.37 -3.95
C TYR A 133 15.65 9.29 -3.09
N SER A 134 14.59 9.77 -3.69
CA SER A 134 13.55 10.53 -3.02
C SER A 134 12.17 10.08 -3.49
N LEU A 135 11.18 10.34 -2.69
CA LEU A 135 9.78 10.07 -3.01
C LEU A 135 9.04 11.40 -3.10
N ARG A 136 8.23 11.54 -4.15
CA ARG A 136 7.41 12.74 -4.36
C ARG A 136 6.00 12.36 -4.74
N THR A 137 5.03 13.02 -4.08
CA THR A 137 3.62 12.88 -4.42
C THR A 137 3.27 13.87 -5.53
N LEU A 138 2.74 13.36 -6.65
CA LEU A 138 2.23 14.13 -7.76
C LEU A 138 0.80 13.67 -8.04
N LYS A 139 -0.18 14.58 -7.97
CA LYS A 139 -1.61 14.26 -8.21
C LYS A 139 -2.08 13.01 -7.42
N ASP A 140 -1.80 13.00 -6.12
CA ASP A 140 -2.12 11.91 -5.17
C ASP A 140 -1.44 10.55 -5.43
N LYS A 141 -0.50 10.50 -6.37
CA LYS A 141 0.31 9.32 -6.67
C LYS A 141 1.76 9.55 -6.25
N VAL A 142 2.40 8.54 -5.67
CA VAL A 142 3.80 8.61 -5.24
C VAL A 142 4.71 8.10 -6.33
N TYR A 143 5.70 8.89 -6.71
CA TYR A 143 6.73 8.52 -7.67
C TYR A 143 8.09 8.45 -6.99
N LEU A 144 8.92 7.53 -7.48
CA LEU A 144 10.29 7.37 -7.06
C LEU A 144 11.20 8.20 -7.97
N TYR A 145 12.08 8.96 -7.36
CA TYR A 145 13.11 9.74 -8.02
C TYR A 145 14.49 9.26 -7.61
N ILE A 146 15.37 9.04 -8.58
CA ILE A 146 16.75 8.60 -8.37
C ILE A 146 17.70 9.67 -8.89
N TYR A 147 18.74 9.95 -8.13
CA TYR A 147 19.75 10.94 -8.46
C TYR A 147 21.08 10.28 -8.84
N ASN A 148 21.73 10.87 -9.83
CA ASN A 148 23.11 10.63 -10.21
C ASN A 148 23.42 9.19 -10.69
N ASP A 149 22.52 8.65 -11.53
CA ASP A 149 22.74 7.34 -12.14
C ASP A 149 22.23 7.30 -13.61
N ASP A 150 22.96 7.95 -14.50
CA ASP A 150 22.58 8.17 -15.91
C ASP A 150 22.48 6.87 -16.72
N PHE A 151 22.97 5.75 -16.19
CA PHE A 151 23.05 4.47 -16.92
C PHE A 151 21.99 3.45 -16.51
N ILE A 152 21.16 3.78 -15.53
CA ILE A 152 20.17 2.85 -15.00
C ILE A 152 18.85 3.03 -15.71
N LYS A 153 18.33 1.93 -16.23
CA LYS A 153 16.98 1.87 -16.81
C LYS A 153 15.97 1.27 -15.84
N ASN A 154 16.41 0.33 -15.00
CA ASN A 154 15.54 -0.44 -14.13
C ASN A 154 16.13 -0.55 -12.73
N ILE A 155 15.26 -0.56 -11.73
CA ILE A 155 15.59 -0.77 -10.32
C ILE A 155 14.69 -1.81 -9.68
N THR A 156 15.12 -2.30 -8.55
CA THR A 156 14.36 -3.20 -7.69
C THR A 156 13.98 -2.49 -6.40
N LEU A 157 12.72 -2.58 -6.02
CA LEU A 157 12.15 -1.99 -4.81
C LEU A 157 11.68 -3.10 -3.88
N THR A 158 12.18 -3.13 -2.65
CA THR A 158 11.70 -4.04 -1.61
C THR A 158 11.04 -3.25 -0.49
N GLY A 159 9.86 -3.67 -0.09
CA GLY A 159 9.09 -2.99 0.94
C GLY A 159 7.89 -3.79 1.42
N ILE A 160 7.13 -3.18 2.31
CA ILE A 160 5.84 -3.69 2.78
C ILE A 160 4.76 -2.84 2.13
N PHE A 161 4.02 -3.45 1.22
CA PHE A 161 2.93 -2.77 0.51
C PHE A 161 1.60 -3.01 1.22
N GLN A 162 0.71 -2.02 1.14
CA GLN A 162 -0.60 -2.11 1.75
C GLN A 162 -1.43 -3.21 1.06
N ASP A 163 -1.42 -3.21 -0.27
CA ASP A 163 -2.10 -4.19 -1.11
C ASP A 163 -1.07 -5.05 -1.88
N PRO A 164 -0.91 -6.34 -1.50
CA PRO A 164 0.03 -7.24 -2.17
C PRO A 164 -0.31 -7.48 -3.65
N ILE A 165 -1.59 -7.48 -4.05
CA ILE A 165 -1.99 -7.67 -5.45
C ILE A 165 -1.53 -6.48 -6.29
N LYS A 166 -1.81 -5.26 -5.85
CA LYS A 166 -1.38 -4.06 -6.57
C LYS A 166 0.15 -3.96 -6.69
N ALA A 167 0.88 -4.47 -5.70
CA ALA A 167 2.33 -4.51 -5.78
C ALA A 167 2.82 -5.60 -6.76
N ALA A 168 2.13 -6.73 -6.85
CA ALA A 168 2.45 -7.79 -7.82
C ALA A 168 2.13 -7.38 -9.26
N GLN A 169 1.11 -6.56 -9.45
CA GLN A 169 0.65 -6.03 -10.75
C GLN A 169 1.28 -4.67 -11.09
N PHE A 170 2.43 -4.37 -10.52
CA PHE A 170 3.08 -3.07 -10.73
C PHE A 170 3.31 -2.77 -12.22
N CYS A 171 2.87 -1.61 -12.68
CA CYS A 171 2.94 -1.14 -14.08
C CYS A 171 2.17 -1.98 -15.12
N GLU A 172 1.30 -2.89 -14.72
CA GLU A 172 0.33 -3.46 -15.65
C GLU A 172 -0.74 -2.40 -15.96
N ASP A 173 -1.00 -2.20 -17.25
CA ASP A 173 -2.01 -1.24 -17.68
C ASP A 173 -3.38 -1.63 -17.12
N ASP A 174 -4.12 -0.66 -16.55
CA ASP A 174 -5.46 -0.86 -15.95
C ASP A 174 -6.49 -1.51 -16.92
N THR A 175 -6.19 -1.51 -18.21
CA THR A 175 -7.05 -2.08 -19.27
C THR A 175 -7.02 -3.60 -19.31
N ASP A 176 -5.94 -4.22 -18.84
CA ASP A 176 -5.76 -5.67 -18.76
C ASP A 176 -5.70 -6.14 -17.30
N ALA A 177 -6.47 -5.53 -16.41
CA ALA A 177 -6.68 -6.03 -15.04
C ALA A 177 -7.29 -7.45 -15.11
N ILE A 178 -6.55 -8.35 -15.76
CA ILE A 178 -6.68 -9.77 -15.65
C ILE A 178 -6.60 -10.00 -14.15
N CYS A 179 -7.73 -10.41 -13.57
CA CYS A 179 -7.80 -10.84 -12.19
C CYS A 179 -6.62 -11.75 -11.95
N MET A 180 -5.49 -11.23 -11.43
CA MET A 180 -4.43 -12.11 -10.98
C MET A 180 -5.09 -13.08 -10.02
N PRO A 181 -5.08 -14.37 -10.31
CA PRO A 181 -5.81 -15.32 -9.48
C PRO A 181 -5.24 -15.20 -8.07
N MET A 182 -6.10 -14.93 -7.10
CA MET A 182 -5.75 -14.85 -5.67
C MET A 182 -4.99 -16.10 -5.19
N ASP A 183 -4.95 -17.12 -6.04
CA ASP A 183 -4.22 -18.38 -5.86
C ASP A 183 -2.71 -18.25 -6.08
N VAL A 184 -2.25 -17.22 -6.79
CA VAL A 184 -0.84 -17.07 -7.20
C VAL A 184 -0.13 -16.01 -6.35
N VAL A 185 -0.87 -15.00 -5.87
CA VAL A 185 -0.26 -13.92 -5.09
C VAL A 185 -0.15 -14.29 -3.62
N SER A 186 1.05 -14.16 -3.06
CA SER A 186 1.29 -14.37 -1.63
C SER A 186 0.66 -13.26 -0.79
N PHE A 187 0.07 -13.61 0.36
CA PHE A 187 -0.49 -12.64 1.30
C PHE A 187 0.59 -11.88 2.09
N HIS A 188 1.85 -12.28 1.99
CA HIS A 188 2.98 -11.64 2.66
C HIS A 188 2.72 -11.30 4.13
N THR A 189 2.31 -12.30 4.89
CA THR A 189 2.01 -12.18 6.32
C THR A 189 2.53 -13.40 7.06
N PRO A 190 3.28 -13.21 8.16
CA PRO A 190 3.74 -14.32 8.97
C PRO A 190 2.56 -14.96 9.71
N GLN A 191 2.62 -16.27 9.88
CA GLN A 191 1.53 -17.05 10.47
C GLN A 191 1.13 -16.58 11.88
N ASN A 192 2.10 -16.13 12.68
CA ASN A 192 1.85 -15.62 14.04
C ASN A 192 1.03 -14.33 14.09
N LEU A 193 0.91 -13.58 13.00
CA LEU A 193 0.06 -12.39 12.93
C LEU A 193 -1.33 -12.66 12.36
N MET A 194 -1.55 -13.83 11.74
CA MET A 194 -2.82 -14.17 11.11
C MET A 194 -3.99 -14.19 12.07
N ASP A 195 -3.82 -14.75 13.27
CA ASP A 195 -4.88 -14.78 14.30
C ASP A 195 -5.30 -13.36 14.69
N THR A 196 -4.33 -12.47 14.84
CA THR A 196 -4.59 -11.05 15.17
C THR A 196 -5.32 -10.34 14.04
N ILE A 197 -4.91 -10.59 12.79
CA ILE A 197 -5.55 -10.02 11.60
C ILE A 197 -6.97 -10.54 11.45
N SER A 198 -7.19 -11.85 11.64
CA SER A 198 -8.52 -12.47 11.55
C SER A 198 -9.47 -11.91 12.62
N LYS A 199 -9.02 -11.78 13.87
CA LYS A 199 -9.80 -11.15 14.95
C LYS A 199 -10.16 -9.71 14.63
N LEU A 200 -9.19 -8.90 14.18
CA LEU A 200 -9.45 -7.51 13.82
C LEU A 200 -10.42 -7.41 12.65
N THR A 201 -10.27 -8.27 11.64
CA THR A 201 -11.17 -8.33 10.50
C THR A 201 -12.59 -8.67 10.90
N TRP A 202 -12.75 -9.60 11.84
CA TRP A 202 -14.03 -9.97 12.42
C TRP A 202 -14.67 -8.80 13.18
N ASP A 203 -13.94 -8.13 14.05
CA ASP A 203 -14.43 -6.97 14.79
C ASP A 203 -14.93 -5.86 13.86
N ILE A 204 -14.19 -5.57 12.78
CA ILE A 204 -14.59 -4.61 11.76
C ILE A 204 -15.87 -5.07 11.06
N THR A 205 -15.97 -6.35 10.72
CA THR A 205 -17.14 -6.94 10.06
C THR A 205 -18.37 -6.85 10.94
N MET A 206 -18.27 -7.21 12.22
CA MET A 206 -19.38 -7.20 13.15
C MET A 206 -19.87 -5.78 13.43
N ARG A 207 -18.98 -4.81 13.61
CA ARG A 207 -19.35 -3.40 13.74
C ARG A 207 -20.08 -2.88 12.51
N ALA A 208 -19.62 -3.25 11.29
CA ALA A 208 -20.28 -2.86 10.06
C ALA A 208 -21.70 -3.45 9.97
N ARG A 209 -21.90 -4.73 10.35
CA ARG A 209 -23.21 -5.38 10.40
C ARG A 209 -24.13 -4.72 11.42
N GLN A 210 -23.65 -4.43 12.62
CA GLN A 210 -24.42 -3.73 13.65
C GLN A 210 -24.85 -2.34 13.18
N ALA A 211 -23.95 -1.58 12.56
CA ALA A 211 -24.27 -0.27 12.00
C ALA A 211 -25.32 -0.34 10.88
N ALA A 212 -25.28 -1.38 10.04
CA ALA A 212 -26.29 -1.60 9.00
C ALA A 212 -27.66 -1.95 9.61
N ARG A 213 -27.70 -2.82 10.62
CA ARG A 213 -28.95 -3.16 11.35
C ARG A 213 -29.58 -1.94 12.02
N LEU A 214 -28.78 -1.08 12.66
CA LEU A 214 -29.26 0.15 13.28
C LEU A 214 -29.83 1.15 12.27
N LYS A 215 -29.24 1.23 11.06
CA LYS A 215 -29.78 2.07 9.99
C LYS A 215 -31.14 1.58 9.50
N ILE A 216 -31.31 0.27 9.35
CA ILE A 216 -32.61 -0.32 8.97
C ILE A 216 -33.66 -0.01 10.05
N LEU A 217 -33.36 -0.27 11.32
CA LEU A 217 -34.27 0.02 12.44
C LEU A 217 -34.66 1.50 12.54
N ASN A 218 -33.74 2.42 12.22
CA ASN A 218 -34.04 3.85 12.22
C ASN A 218 -34.86 4.29 11.01
N ASN A 219 -34.74 3.60 9.86
CA ASN A 219 -35.56 3.88 8.69
C ASN A 219 -36.98 3.28 8.78
N ASP A 220 -37.13 2.18 9.52
CA ASP A 220 -38.42 1.51 9.72
C ASP A 220 -39.27 2.15 10.84
N ASN A 221 -38.72 3.11 11.58
CA ASN A 221 -39.48 3.99 12.47
C ASN A 221 -39.65 5.37 11.80
N PRO A 222 -40.67 5.60 10.99
CA PRO A 222 -41.07 6.94 10.63
C PRO A 222 -41.54 7.59 11.95
N VAL A 223 -40.71 8.46 12.50
CA VAL A 223 -41.16 9.35 13.58
C VAL A 223 -42.36 10.09 13.00
N ASP A 224 -43.56 9.77 13.50
CA ASP A 224 -44.78 10.54 13.25
C ASP A 224 -44.44 12.01 13.47
N GLN A 225 -44.28 12.73 12.37
CA GLN A 225 -44.27 14.20 12.40
C GLN A 225 -45.71 14.61 12.80
N VAL A 226 -45.92 14.67 14.10
CA VAL A 226 -47.10 15.33 14.65
C VAL A 226 -47.01 16.78 14.20
N SER A 227 -47.69 17.05 13.09
CA SER A 227 -47.92 18.41 12.63
C SER A 227 -48.84 19.06 13.64
N THR A 228 -48.29 19.73 14.62
CA THR A 228 -49.02 20.71 15.44
C THR A 228 -49.27 21.93 14.58
N THR A 229 -50.41 21.91 13.82
CA THR A 229 -50.99 23.11 13.23
C THR A 229 -51.66 23.88 14.36
N PRO A 230 -51.26 25.11 14.68
CA PRO A 230 -52.00 25.94 15.62
C PRO A 230 -53.31 26.37 14.97
N LYS A 231 -54.46 25.97 15.57
CA LYS A 231 -55.74 26.55 15.22
C LYS A 231 -55.76 28.02 15.70
N GLN A 232 -55.95 28.92 14.73
CA GLN A 232 -56.43 30.28 14.98
C GLN A 232 -57.92 30.29 15.33
#